data_64ae5741015ab54decded0f3eb4858bf
#
_entry.id   64ae5741015ab54decded0f3eb4858bf
#
_cell.length_a   1.000
_cell.length_b   1.000
_cell.length_c   1.000
_cell.angle_alpha   90.00
_cell.angle_beta   90.00
_cell.angle_gamma   90.00
#
_symmetry.space_group_name_H-M   'P 1'
#
loop_
_entity.id
_entity.type
_entity.pdbx_description
1 polymer ?
#
loop_
_entity_poly.entity_id
_entity_poly.type
_entity_poly.pdbx_seq_one_letter_code
_entity_poly.pdbx_strand_id
1 'polypeptide(L)'
;MPRTAILYARSQRRHQLGRQVRELEDWCDRAGVQPVGTVAEVAQGARASRRCREVLAAVAAGRADLVLIRDVSRLSEHPHQLHEIVNEHSHRIAISRDDGHCR
;
A
#
# COMPACT_ATOMS: atom_id res chain seq x y z
N MET A 1 18.43 -11.33 -5.02
CA MET A 1 17.58 -10.34 -5.70
C MET A 1 16.80 -9.56 -4.67
N PRO A 2 16.73 -8.25 -4.80
CA PRO A 2 15.90 -7.48 -3.88
C PRO A 2 14.42 -7.77 -4.13
N ARG A 3 13.63 -7.65 -3.08
CA ARG A 3 12.20 -7.73 -3.22
C ARG A 3 11.69 -6.48 -3.92
N THR A 4 10.58 -6.62 -4.64
CA THR A 4 9.99 -5.53 -5.40
C THR A 4 8.65 -5.14 -4.78
N ALA A 5 8.28 -3.88 -4.96
CA ALA A 5 7.03 -3.38 -4.41
C ALA A 5 6.34 -2.41 -5.35
N ILE A 6 5.01 -2.46 -5.35
CA ILE A 6 4.20 -1.40 -5.91
C ILE A 6 3.81 -0.51 -4.73
N LEU A 7 4.09 0.77 -4.85
CA LEU A 7 3.75 1.74 -3.81
C LEU A 7 2.32 2.22 -4.05
N TYR A 8 1.50 2.18 -3.01
CA TYR A 8 0.13 2.62 -3.13
C TYR A 8 -0.16 3.69 -2.09
N ALA A 9 -0.47 4.89 -2.57
CA ALA A 9 -0.80 6.04 -1.73
C ALA A 9 -2.24 6.46 -2.00
N ARG A 10 -2.96 6.76 -0.94
CA ARG A 10 -4.34 7.19 -1.04
C ARG A 10 -4.61 8.26 -0.02
N SER A 11 -5.34 9.31 -0.44
CA SER A 11 -5.77 10.35 0.46
C SER A 11 -7.05 10.96 -0.07
N GLN A 12 -7.84 11.56 0.81
CA GLN A 12 -8.96 12.37 0.39
C GLN A 12 -8.50 13.73 -0.12
N ARG A 13 -7.24 14.10 0.13
CA ARG A 13 -6.69 15.41 -0.23
C ARG A 13 -5.45 15.24 -1.07
N ARG A 14 -5.50 15.80 -2.27
CA ARG A 14 -4.42 15.67 -3.25
C ARG A 14 -3.08 16.13 -2.70
N HIS A 15 -3.06 17.20 -1.92
CA HIS A 15 -1.78 17.76 -1.45
C HIS A 15 -1.05 16.87 -0.46
N GLN A 16 -1.71 15.86 0.09
CA GLN A 16 -1.07 14.91 1.01
C GLN A 16 -0.38 13.75 0.30
N LEU A 17 -0.68 13.55 -0.98
CA LEU A 17 -0.18 12.38 -1.70
C LEU A 17 1.33 12.41 -1.91
N GLY A 18 1.88 13.58 -2.24
CA GLY A 18 3.32 13.69 -2.47
C GLY A 18 4.14 13.30 -1.27
N ARG A 19 3.74 13.77 -0.09
CA ARG A 19 4.42 13.39 1.16
C ARG A 19 4.31 11.90 1.41
N GLN A 20 3.13 11.34 1.21
CA GLN A 20 2.89 9.92 1.44
C GLN A 20 3.77 9.08 0.50
N VAL A 21 3.86 9.42 -0.77
CA VAL A 21 4.72 8.71 -1.71
C VAL A 21 6.18 8.80 -1.28
N ARG A 22 6.66 9.96 -0.86
CA ARG A 22 8.05 10.09 -0.42
C ARG A 22 8.32 9.24 0.81
N GLU A 23 7.39 9.15 1.75
CA GLU A 23 7.55 8.27 2.90
C GLU A 23 7.70 6.81 2.46
N LEU A 24 6.93 6.39 1.47
CA LEU A 24 7.01 5.02 0.96
C LEU A 24 8.34 4.77 0.26
N GLU A 25 8.80 5.75 -0.53
CA GLU A 25 10.09 5.62 -1.21
C GLU A 25 11.24 5.55 -0.21
N ASP A 26 11.20 6.38 0.83
CA ASP A 26 12.22 6.34 1.87
C ASP A 26 12.25 5.00 2.59
N TRP A 27 11.08 4.44 2.85
CA TRP A 27 10.99 3.12 3.46
C TRP A 27 11.66 2.06 2.59
N CYS A 28 11.41 2.12 1.28
CA CYS A 28 12.03 1.18 0.33
C CYS A 28 13.54 1.30 0.36
N ASP A 29 14.07 2.53 0.40
CA ASP A 29 15.51 2.73 0.47
C ASP A 29 16.11 2.09 1.71
N ARG A 30 15.46 2.27 2.87
CA ARG A 30 15.97 1.72 4.12
C ARG A 30 15.85 0.21 4.18
N ALA A 31 14.79 -0.34 3.58
CA ALA A 31 14.51 -1.77 3.65
C ALA A 31 15.19 -2.58 2.55
N GLY A 32 15.82 -1.92 1.58
CA GLY A 32 16.40 -2.62 0.45
C GLY A 32 15.37 -3.19 -0.51
N VAL A 33 14.21 -2.57 -0.60
CA VAL A 33 13.12 -3.00 -1.48
C VAL A 33 13.10 -2.08 -2.70
N GLN A 34 12.93 -2.66 -3.88
CA GLN A 34 12.94 -1.90 -5.13
C GLN A 34 11.51 -1.55 -5.55
N PRO A 35 11.15 -0.27 -5.62
CA PRO A 35 9.83 0.10 -6.15
C PRO A 35 9.81 -0.12 -7.66
N VAL A 36 8.75 -0.77 -8.14
CA VAL A 36 8.58 -1.06 -9.58
C VAL A 36 7.34 -0.38 -10.14
N GLY A 37 6.59 0.31 -9.32
CA GLY A 37 5.43 1.08 -9.75
C GLY A 37 4.87 1.87 -8.59
N THR A 38 4.18 2.94 -8.91
CA THR A 38 3.55 3.80 -7.90
C THR A 38 2.16 4.18 -8.36
N VAL A 39 1.19 3.99 -7.48
CA VAL A 39 -0.19 4.45 -7.70
C VAL A 39 -0.50 5.42 -6.57
N ALA A 40 -0.86 6.64 -6.93
CA ALA A 40 -1.25 7.66 -5.97
C ALA A 40 -2.61 8.20 -6.42
N GLU A 41 -3.60 8.11 -5.55
CA GLU A 41 -4.94 8.52 -5.96
C GLU A 41 -5.66 9.28 -4.86
N VAL A 42 -6.49 10.22 -5.30
CA VAL A 42 -7.46 10.86 -4.43
C VAL A 42 -8.71 10.00 -4.48
N ALA A 43 -9.16 9.50 -3.34
CA ALA A 43 -10.31 8.63 -3.28
C ALA A 43 -11.17 8.96 -2.08
N GLN A 44 -12.46 8.97 -2.29
CA GLN A 44 -13.45 9.23 -1.26
C GLN A 44 -14.11 7.92 -0.86
N GLY A 45 -14.70 7.92 0.33
CA GLY A 45 -15.42 6.77 0.81
C GLY A 45 -14.53 5.75 1.50
N ALA A 46 -15.17 4.74 2.09
CA ALA A 46 -14.48 3.78 2.95
C ALA A 46 -13.97 2.56 2.21
N ARG A 47 -14.56 2.24 1.06
CA ARG A 47 -14.23 0.99 0.37
C ARG A 47 -12.98 1.12 -0.48
N ALA A 48 -12.36 -0.02 -0.75
CA ALA A 48 -11.23 -0.08 -1.66
C ALA A 48 -11.67 0.39 -3.05
N SER A 49 -10.83 1.24 -3.65
CA SER A 49 -11.09 1.73 -4.99
C SER A 49 -10.80 0.66 -6.03
N ARG A 50 -11.23 0.93 -7.26
CA ARG A 50 -10.87 0.07 -8.38
C ARG A 50 -9.36 -0.04 -8.55
N ARG A 51 -8.63 1.09 -8.43
CA ARG A 51 -7.18 1.09 -8.58
C ARG A 51 -6.49 0.30 -7.48
N CYS A 52 -6.99 0.40 -6.25
CA CYS A 52 -6.48 -0.41 -5.14
C CYS A 52 -6.63 -1.89 -5.47
N ARG A 53 -7.80 -2.29 -5.96
CA ARG A 53 -8.02 -3.70 -6.29
C ARG A 53 -7.14 -4.16 -7.44
N GLU A 54 -6.86 -3.28 -8.40
CA GLU A 54 -5.94 -3.59 -9.50
C GLU A 54 -4.52 -3.80 -9.00
N VAL A 55 -4.07 -2.97 -8.05
CA VAL A 55 -2.75 -3.12 -7.45
C VAL A 55 -2.65 -4.46 -6.71
N LEU A 56 -3.66 -4.78 -5.91
CA LEU A 56 -3.67 -6.05 -5.18
C LEU A 56 -3.66 -7.24 -6.13
N ALA A 57 -4.43 -7.17 -7.21
CA ALA A 57 -4.45 -8.23 -8.22
C ALA A 57 -3.09 -8.38 -8.91
N ALA A 58 -2.41 -7.27 -9.18
CA ALA A 58 -1.09 -7.32 -9.82
C ALA A 58 -0.07 -8.01 -8.92
N VAL A 59 -0.09 -7.71 -7.63
CA VAL A 59 0.81 -8.35 -6.68
C VAL A 59 0.46 -9.83 -6.53
N ALA A 60 -0.82 -10.16 -6.47
CA ALA A 60 -1.26 -11.55 -6.41
C ALA A 60 -0.82 -12.34 -7.65
N ALA A 61 -0.73 -11.68 -8.80
CA ALA A 61 -0.28 -12.29 -10.05
C ALA A 61 1.25 -12.36 -10.17
N GLY A 62 1.97 -11.89 -9.17
CA GLY A 62 3.43 -11.98 -9.15
C GLY A 62 4.15 -10.85 -9.86
N ARG A 63 3.47 -9.76 -10.19
CA ARG A 63 4.12 -8.62 -10.86
C ARG A 63 5.02 -7.83 -9.95
N ALA A 64 4.82 -7.96 -8.65
CA ALA A 64 5.69 -7.44 -7.61
C ALA A 64 5.53 -8.35 -6.41
N ASP A 65 6.49 -8.31 -5.50
CA ASP A 65 6.42 -9.13 -4.30
C ASP A 65 5.48 -8.55 -3.27
N LEU A 66 5.39 -7.23 -3.21
CA LEU A 66 4.64 -6.53 -2.16
C LEU A 66 3.84 -5.38 -2.74
N VAL A 67 2.75 -5.05 -2.06
CA VAL A 67 2.19 -3.71 -2.12
C VAL A 67 2.61 -3.01 -0.83
N LEU A 68 3.18 -1.82 -0.95
CA LEU A 68 3.60 -1.03 0.20
C LEU A 68 2.63 0.12 0.41
N ILE A 69 2.09 0.21 1.62
CA ILE A 69 1.13 1.23 2.01
C ILE A 69 1.58 1.90 3.29
N ARG A 70 1.08 3.08 3.56
CA ARG A 70 1.40 3.80 4.80
C ARG A 70 0.76 3.12 6.01
N ASP A 71 -0.50 2.77 5.87
CA ASP A 71 -1.26 2.07 6.90
C ASP A 71 -2.45 1.39 6.22
N VAL A 72 -3.08 0.47 6.92
CA VAL A 72 -4.13 -0.36 6.30
C VAL A 72 -5.36 0.43 5.87
N SER A 73 -5.59 1.60 6.45
CA SER A 73 -6.75 2.41 6.07
C SER A 73 -6.66 2.90 4.63
N ARG A 74 -5.46 2.86 4.02
CA ARG A 74 -5.30 3.23 2.61
C ARG A 74 -5.93 2.21 1.68
N LEU A 75 -6.02 0.97 2.11
CA LEU A 75 -6.70 -0.07 1.32
C LEU A 75 -8.21 0.06 1.43
N SER A 76 -8.71 0.16 2.65
CA SER A 76 -10.14 0.28 2.90
C SER A 76 -10.34 0.71 4.35
N GLU A 77 -11.35 1.52 4.59
CA GLU A 77 -11.78 1.84 5.95
C GLU A 77 -13.04 1.09 6.33
N HIS A 78 -13.56 0.26 5.44
CA HIS A 78 -14.70 -0.59 5.71
C HIS A 78 -14.20 -1.85 6.41
N PRO A 79 -14.53 -2.09 7.70
CA PRO A 79 -13.85 -3.13 8.49
C PRO A 79 -13.96 -4.53 7.89
N HIS A 80 -15.12 -4.89 7.39
CA HIS A 80 -15.33 -6.23 6.83
C HIS A 80 -14.50 -6.43 5.56
N GLN A 81 -14.49 -5.43 4.68
CA GLN A 81 -13.71 -5.51 3.46
C GLN A 81 -12.21 -5.53 3.76
N LEU A 82 -11.76 -4.71 4.71
CA LEU A 82 -10.35 -4.70 5.09
C LEU A 82 -9.92 -6.06 5.61
N HIS A 83 -10.76 -6.68 6.44
CA HIS A 83 -10.47 -8.01 6.97
C HIS A 83 -10.30 -9.02 5.83
N GLU A 84 -11.17 -8.97 4.83
CA GLU A 84 -11.07 -9.87 3.67
C GLU A 84 -9.78 -9.63 2.89
N ILE A 85 -9.43 -8.38 2.65
CA ILE A 85 -8.22 -8.03 1.90
C ILE A 85 -6.98 -8.52 2.66
N VAL A 86 -6.91 -8.27 3.95
CA VAL A 86 -5.75 -8.67 4.76
C VAL A 86 -5.63 -10.19 4.79
N ASN A 87 -6.73 -10.90 4.95
CA ASN A 87 -6.68 -12.37 4.93
C ASN A 87 -6.19 -12.92 3.59
N GLU A 88 -6.63 -12.30 2.50
CA GLU A 88 -6.28 -12.80 1.17
C GLU A 88 -4.84 -12.48 0.79
N HIS A 89 -4.33 -11.34 1.22
CA HIS A 89 -3.05 -10.81 0.74
C HIS A 89 -2.00 -10.59 1.82
N SER A 90 -2.13 -11.21 3.00
CA SER A 90 -1.34 -10.84 4.16
C SER A 90 0.17 -10.90 3.95
N HIS A 91 0.68 -11.87 3.17
CA HIS A 91 2.12 -11.94 2.92
C HIS A 91 2.61 -10.95 1.88
N ARG A 92 1.70 -10.25 1.23
CA ARG A 92 2.02 -9.36 0.13
C ARG A 92 1.81 -7.89 0.48
N ILE A 93 1.48 -7.60 1.74
CA ILE A 93 1.24 -6.23 2.19
C ILE A 93 2.33 -5.84 3.16
N ALA A 94 3.00 -4.73 2.89
CA ALA A 94 3.95 -4.13 3.82
C ALA A 94 3.44 -2.75 4.22
N ILE A 95 3.68 -2.37 5.47
CA ILE A 95 3.15 -1.15 6.03
C ILE A 95 4.31 -0.29 6.51
N SER A 96 4.42 0.94 5.98
CA SER A 96 5.56 1.79 6.28
C SER A 96 5.52 2.34 7.70
N ARG A 97 4.36 2.46 8.28
CA ARG A 97 4.21 2.97 9.65
C ARG A 97 4.02 1.90 10.69
N ASP A 98 4.42 0.69 10.35
CA ASP A 98 4.23 -0.44 11.22
C ASP A 98 5.32 -0.57 12.26
N ASP A 99 6.14 0.39 12.42
CA ASP A 99 7.22 0.31 13.35
C ASP A 99 6.79 0.68 14.76
N GLY A 100 5.70 1.21 14.78
CA GLY A 100 5.31 1.75 15.97
C GLY A 100 4.88 0.86 16.98
N HIS A 101 4.65 0.60 16.79
CA HIS A 101 4.26 0.33 17.72
C HIS A 101 4.53 -0.59 18.45
N CYS A 102 5.05 -0.88 18.25
CA CYS A 102 5.32 -1.78 19.03
C CYS A 102 5.38 -1.44 20.35
N ARG A 103 4.96 -1.01 20.63
CA ARG A 103 5.01 -0.68 21.73
C ARG A 103 4.84 -1.25 22.54
#